data_80bad1cf3ea236e994df0a0df92854f9
#
_entry.id   80bad1cf3ea236e994df0a0df92854f9
#
_cell.length_a   1.000
_cell.length_b   1.000
_cell.length_c   1.000
_cell.angle_alpha   90.00
_cell.angle_beta   90.00
_cell.angle_gamma   90.00
#
_symmetry.space_group_name_H-M   'P 1'
#
loop_
_entity.id
_entity.type
_entity.pdbx_description
1 polymer ?
#
loop_
_entity_poly.entity_id
_entity_poly.type
_entity_poly.pdbx_seq_one_letter_code
_entity_poly.pdbx_strand_id
1 'polypeptide(L)'
;MHSSSTSGSRLCLNSLTFSLPLKALALSTLLIPFHSINASKTYQYDNVVNHNKLTVVSVENPTTVFKDGQHLHGFGYDLARNYADSLNVKLDFKTVPDNATALKWVAQGKANFAMTTASVQTIEQKSLATFSATCGDLNVLRKNGLNTELNWVFKHANDPLTQTASGFVCRGKQSGSIGQLASFYNRNVVKPENWNTIQRDLRQRMPIYKASFKSTAQKYDLDWHLLAAIGYQESYLKPNSVSPTGVRGLMMLTNSTAKAMGVSNRTDPAQSIQGGAKYYDQMLSRYEDILFPDRNWYALVAYNMGPGAVNQIQKRIQAQGKDPNNWLNLYAYLQQNQAKNGRYRQALQYVTRIRAYLEHIKTTPQLVNI
;
A
#
# COMPACT_ATOMS: atom_id res chain seq x y z
N MET A 1 38.37 -71.51 11.27
CA MET A 1 39.28 -71.84 12.40
C MET A 1 38.48 -71.68 13.66
N HIS A 2 38.32 -72.80 14.27
CA HIS A 2 38.11 -73.18 15.70
C HIS A 2 36.99 -72.42 16.45
N SER A 3 35.85 -73.11 16.74
CA SER A 3 35.64 -74.19 17.75
C SER A 3 35.75 -73.62 19.17
N SER A 4 34.91 -73.85 20.11
CA SER A 4 34.15 -75.01 20.61
C SER A 4 33.52 -74.54 21.93
N SER A 5 32.33 -74.87 22.22
CA SER A 5 31.78 -76.02 22.85
C SER A 5 31.68 -75.94 24.38
N THR A 6 30.47 -76.25 24.81
CA THR A 6 30.02 -77.19 25.87
C THR A 6 30.06 -76.68 27.29
N SER A 7 29.19 -76.98 28.20
CA SER A 7 28.23 -78.04 28.53
C SER A 7 27.42 -77.54 29.73
N GLY A 8 26.17 -77.65 29.99
CA GLY A 8 25.49 -78.89 30.35
C GLY A 8 25.56 -79.24 31.80
N SER A 9 24.56 -79.01 32.63
CA SER A 9 24.21 -79.91 33.74
C SER A 9 22.79 -79.61 34.26
N ARG A 10 21.96 -80.62 34.18
CA ARG A 10 20.64 -80.74 34.89
C ARG A 10 20.92 -81.13 36.33
N LEU A 11 20.07 -80.79 37.26
CA LEU A 11 19.60 -81.63 38.36
C LEU A 11 18.42 -80.96 39.12
N CYS A 12 17.34 -81.65 39.02
CA CYS A 12 16.34 -82.20 39.95
C CYS A 12 15.72 -81.38 41.09
N LEU A 13 14.44 -81.32 40.98
CA LEU A 13 13.34 -81.43 41.98
C LEU A 13 13.64 -81.31 43.46
N ASN A 14 12.86 -80.41 44.10
CA ASN A 14 12.03 -80.86 45.22
C ASN A 14 10.88 -79.88 45.47
N SER A 15 9.67 -80.46 45.55
CA SER A 15 8.39 -79.87 45.91
C SER A 15 8.38 -79.57 47.43
N LEU A 16 8.03 -78.30 47.80
CA LEU A 16 7.49 -78.01 49.12
C LEU A 16 6.40 -77.05 49.00
N THR A 17 5.19 -77.52 49.29
CA THR A 17 3.96 -76.75 49.48
C THR A 17 4.01 -75.91 50.75
N PHE A 18 3.96 -74.60 50.66
CA PHE A 18 3.64 -73.74 51.81
C PHE A 18 2.46 -72.81 51.45
N SER A 19 1.35 -73.03 52.15
CA SER A 19 0.19 -72.14 52.15
C SER A 19 0.50 -70.93 53.01
N LEU A 20 0.34 -69.71 52.48
CA LEU A 20 0.34 -68.44 53.22
C LEU A 20 -0.71 -67.45 52.72
N PRO A 21 -1.26 -66.60 53.55
CA PRO A 21 -2.56 -65.98 53.41
C PRO A 21 -2.55 -64.81 52.44
N LEU A 22 -3.72 -64.61 51.81
CA LEU A 22 -4.08 -63.49 50.95
C LEU A 22 -3.95 -62.17 51.74
N LYS A 23 -2.86 -61.39 51.50
CA LYS A 23 -2.82 -59.99 51.87
C LYS A 23 -3.24 -59.16 50.67
N ALA A 24 -4.35 -58.41 50.86
CA ALA A 24 -4.83 -57.46 49.92
C ALA A 24 -3.77 -56.42 49.59
N LEU A 25 -3.29 -56.39 48.34
CA LEU A 25 -2.43 -55.33 47.81
C LEU A 25 -3.38 -54.15 47.43
N ALA A 26 -3.33 -53.12 48.26
CA ALA A 26 -3.97 -51.84 47.94
C ALA A 26 -3.22 -51.23 46.76
N LEU A 27 -3.86 -51.21 45.58
CA LEU A 27 -3.38 -50.52 44.39
C LEU A 27 -3.52 -49.00 44.65
N SER A 28 -2.46 -48.35 45.11
CA SER A 28 -2.39 -46.91 45.19
C SER A 28 -2.28 -46.36 43.76
N THR A 29 -3.40 -45.92 43.20
CA THR A 29 -3.43 -45.10 42.01
C THR A 29 -2.72 -43.79 42.27
N LEU A 30 -1.48 -43.67 41.79
CA LEU A 30 -0.83 -42.37 41.68
C LEU A 30 -1.66 -41.51 40.74
N LEU A 31 -2.45 -40.63 41.27
CA LEU A 31 -3.01 -39.48 40.54
C LEU A 31 -1.84 -38.59 40.18
N ILE A 32 -1.29 -38.79 38.97
CA ILE A 32 -0.40 -37.81 38.34
C ILE A 32 -1.25 -36.55 38.09
N PRO A 33 -0.95 -35.41 38.70
CA PRO A 33 -1.67 -34.18 38.42
C PRO A 33 -1.43 -33.90 36.91
N PHE A 34 -2.48 -34.00 36.12
CA PHE A 34 -2.48 -33.39 34.78
C PHE A 34 -2.18 -31.92 34.96
N HIS A 35 -0.95 -31.52 34.77
CA HIS A 35 -0.63 -30.13 34.55
C HIS A 35 -1.41 -29.73 33.31
N SER A 36 -2.45 -28.92 33.50
CA SER A 36 -3.11 -28.25 32.40
C SER A 36 -2.01 -27.56 31.61
N ILE A 37 -1.73 -28.07 30.40
CA ILE A 37 -0.91 -27.36 29.43
C ILE A 37 -1.67 -26.05 29.24
N ASN A 38 -1.15 -24.97 29.85
CA ASN A 38 -1.64 -23.64 29.55
C ASN A 38 -1.54 -23.50 28.05
N ALA A 39 -2.69 -23.51 27.37
CA ALA A 39 -2.74 -23.21 25.95
C ALA A 39 -1.97 -21.90 25.76
N SER A 40 -0.83 -21.96 25.09
CA SER A 40 0.00 -20.79 24.85
C SER A 40 -0.89 -19.74 24.22
N LYS A 41 -0.96 -18.57 24.83
CA LYS A 41 -1.76 -17.46 24.30
C LYS A 41 -1.26 -17.14 22.92
N THR A 42 -2.01 -17.55 21.89
CA THR A 42 -1.64 -17.28 20.50
C THR A 42 -1.84 -15.79 20.23
N TYR A 43 -0.78 -15.06 20.03
CA TYR A 43 -0.83 -13.66 19.68
C TYR A 43 -1.19 -13.48 18.19
N GLN A 44 -1.80 -12.35 17.85
CA GLN A 44 -2.06 -12.01 16.45
C GLN A 44 -0.76 -11.89 15.65
N TYR A 45 0.32 -11.44 16.27
CA TYR A 45 1.65 -11.37 15.66
C TYR A 45 2.09 -12.73 15.10
N ASP A 46 2.04 -13.78 15.93
CA ASP A 46 2.42 -15.14 15.49
C ASP A 46 1.56 -15.63 14.33
N ASN A 47 0.27 -15.33 14.39
CA ASN A 47 -0.66 -15.68 13.33
C ASN A 47 -0.33 -14.97 12.00
N VAL A 48 -0.02 -13.68 12.05
CA VAL A 48 0.39 -12.88 10.88
C VAL A 48 1.66 -13.42 10.25
N VAL A 49 2.69 -13.70 11.05
CA VAL A 49 3.98 -14.18 10.56
C VAL A 49 3.88 -15.60 10.02
N ASN A 50 3.21 -16.51 10.75
CA ASN A 50 3.08 -17.92 10.35
C ASN A 50 2.24 -18.10 9.08
N HIS A 51 1.23 -17.26 8.85
CA HIS A 51 0.40 -17.31 7.64
C HIS A 51 0.92 -16.39 6.53
N ASN A 52 2.04 -15.67 6.75
CA ASN A 52 2.60 -14.71 5.81
C ASN A 52 1.55 -13.71 5.29
N LYS A 53 0.70 -13.22 6.19
CA LYS A 53 -0.46 -12.40 5.80
C LYS A 53 -0.86 -11.41 6.89
N LEU A 54 -0.86 -10.12 6.54
CA LEU A 54 -1.35 -9.02 7.36
C LEU A 54 -2.65 -8.49 6.75
N THR A 55 -3.78 -8.73 7.42
CA THR A 55 -5.10 -8.23 6.96
C THR A 55 -5.39 -6.88 7.61
N VAL A 56 -5.52 -5.85 6.78
CA VAL A 56 -5.80 -4.47 7.18
C VAL A 56 -7.12 -4.01 6.59
N VAL A 57 -7.91 -3.26 7.34
CA VAL A 57 -9.20 -2.74 6.89
C VAL A 57 -9.27 -1.23 7.04
N SER A 58 -9.88 -0.54 6.06
CA SER A 58 -10.11 0.90 6.10
C SER A 58 -11.34 1.32 5.29
N VAL A 59 -11.76 2.57 5.47
CA VAL A 59 -12.77 3.23 4.62
C VAL A 59 -12.06 3.98 3.52
N GLU A 60 -12.61 3.94 2.30
CA GLU A 60 -12.08 4.75 1.18
C GLU A 60 -12.29 6.24 1.46
N ASN A 61 -11.19 6.97 1.53
CA ASN A 61 -11.18 8.43 1.65
C ASN A 61 -9.82 9.01 1.21
N PRO A 62 -9.73 10.34 1.02
CA PRO A 62 -8.49 10.98 0.54
C PRO A 62 -7.26 10.80 1.41
N THR A 63 -7.40 10.39 2.68
CA THR A 63 -6.25 10.17 3.57
C THR A 63 -5.84 8.72 3.66
N THR A 64 -6.81 7.79 3.61
CA THR A 64 -6.54 6.38 3.85
C THR A 64 -6.22 5.62 2.57
N VAL A 65 -7.20 5.48 1.69
CA VAL A 65 -7.08 4.66 0.49
C VAL A 65 -8.07 5.11 -0.59
N PHE A 66 -7.64 5.04 -1.84
CA PHE A 66 -8.47 5.16 -3.03
C PHE A 66 -8.00 4.15 -4.09
N LYS A 67 -8.82 3.91 -5.12
CA LYS A 67 -8.55 2.91 -6.16
C LYS A 67 -8.17 3.55 -7.48
N ASP A 68 -7.20 2.92 -8.16
CA ASP A 68 -6.81 3.16 -9.55
C ASP A 68 -6.87 1.82 -10.29
N GLY A 69 -7.95 1.58 -11.02
CA GLY A 69 -8.23 0.26 -11.58
C GLY A 69 -8.30 -0.79 -10.47
N GLN A 70 -7.39 -1.75 -10.52
CA GLN A 70 -7.24 -2.80 -9.50
C GLN A 70 -6.24 -2.44 -8.40
N HIS A 71 -5.53 -1.32 -8.52
CA HIS A 71 -4.49 -0.94 -7.60
C HIS A 71 -5.00 0.00 -6.51
N LEU A 72 -4.49 -0.18 -5.30
CA LEU A 72 -4.79 0.68 -4.16
C LEU A 72 -3.66 1.69 -3.98
N HIS A 73 -4.04 2.93 -3.64
CA HIS A 73 -3.17 4.05 -3.35
C HIS A 73 -3.67 4.78 -2.10
N GLY A 74 -2.85 5.60 -1.51
CA GLY A 74 -3.21 6.47 -0.40
C GLY A 74 -2.15 6.47 0.70
N PHE A 75 -2.11 7.56 1.46
CA PHE A 75 -1.16 7.67 2.58
C PHE A 75 -1.29 6.49 3.55
N GLY A 76 -2.53 6.16 3.93
CA GLY A 76 -2.79 5.06 4.83
C GLY A 76 -2.41 3.71 4.23
N TYR A 77 -2.79 3.47 2.97
CA TYR A 77 -2.45 2.23 2.28
C TYR A 77 -0.93 2.01 2.19
N ASP A 78 -0.17 3.01 1.73
CA ASP A 78 1.29 2.87 1.62
C ASP A 78 1.97 2.74 2.98
N LEU A 79 1.44 3.40 4.02
CA LEU A 79 1.97 3.23 5.38
C LEU A 79 1.75 1.80 5.89
N ALA A 80 0.59 1.18 5.60
CA ALA A 80 0.31 -0.23 5.93
C ALA A 80 1.18 -1.18 5.11
N ARG A 81 1.38 -0.89 3.82
CA ARG A 81 2.26 -1.68 2.94
C ARG A 81 3.69 -1.68 3.48
N ASN A 82 4.23 -0.51 3.81
CA ASN A 82 5.56 -0.41 4.38
C ASN A 82 5.70 -1.15 5.73
N TYR A 83 4.62 -1.19 6.51
CA TYR A 83 4.61 -1.99 7.75
C TYR A 83 4.60 -3.49 7.45
N ALA A 84 3.78 -3.97 6.52
CA ALA A 84 3.76 -5.36 6.09
C ALA A 84 5.13 -5.81 5.55
N ASP A 85 5.77 -4.95 4.73
CA ASP A 85 7.12 -5.17 4.21
C ASP A 85 8.15 -5.28 5.34
N SER A 86 8.03 -4.45 6.39
CA SER A 86 8.91 -4.49 7.56
C SER A 86 8.78 -5.78 8.40
N LEU A 87 7.64 -6.46 8.28
CA LEU A 87 7.39 -7.78 8.87
C LEU A 87 7.71 -8.93 7.91
N ASN A 88 8.08 -8.62 6.67
CA ASN A 88 8.27 -9.58 5.57
C ASN A 88 7.03 -10.47 5.33
N VAL A 89 5.83 -9.85 5.32
CA VAL A 89 4.55 -10.53 5.09
C VAL A 89 3.74 -9.83 3.99
N LYS A 90 2.82 -10.57 3.37
CA LYS A 90 1.92 -10.04 2.35
C LYS A 90 0.81 -9.17 2.98
N LEU A 91 0.58 -8.01 2.41
CA LEU A 91 -0.56 -7.15 2.78
C LEU A 91 -1.84 -7.65 2.11
N ASP A 92 -2.88 -7.90 2.90
CA ASP A 92 -4.27 -8.12 2.46
C ASP A 92 -5.12 -6.93 2.91
N PHE A 93 -5.18 -5.88 2.06
CA PHE A 93 -5.91 -4.65 2.38
C PHE A 93 -7.35 -4.72 1.89
N LYS A 94 -8.30 -4.47 2.78
CA LYS A 94 -9.74 -4.51 2.50
C LYS A 94 -10.38 -3.15 2.74
N THR A 95 -11.34 -2.80 1.89
CA THR A 95 -12.16 -1.60 2.09
C THR A 95 -13.54 -1.99 2.63
N VAL A 96 -14.08 -1.15 3.50
CA VAL A 96 -15.40 -1.31 4.13
C VAL A 96 -16.18 0.02 4.03
N PRO A 97 -17.52 -0.01 4.15
CA PRO A 97 -18.34 1.17 3.91
C PRO A 97 -18.17 2.27 4.96
N ASP A 98 -17.86 1.91 6.22
CA ASP A 98 -17.78 2.87 7.31
C ASP A 98 -16.81 2.45 8.44
N ASN A 99 -16.47 3.41 9.30
CA ASN A 99 -15.57 3.20 10.43
C ASN A 99 -16.14 2.19 11.44
N ALA A 100 -17.45 2.13 11.64
CA ALA A 100 -18.07 1.20 12.59
C ALA A 100 -17.84 -0.25 12.14
N THR A 101 -17.98 -0.52 10.85
CA THR A 101 -17.69 -1.82 10.23
C THR A 101 -16.21 -2.16 10.35
N ALA A 102 -15.30 -1.19 10.13
CA ALA A 102 -13.86 -1.41 10.29
C ALA A 102 -13.51 -1.83 11.74
N LEU A 103 -14.02 -1.09 12.73
CA LEU A 103 -13.82 -1.40 14.15
C LEU A 103 -14.42 -2.77 14.53
N LYS A 104 -15.60 -3.10 13.99
CA LYS A 104 -16.24 -4.41 14.21
C LYS A 104 -15.37 -5.55 13.67
N TRP A 105 -14.74 -5.39 12.51
CA TRP A 105 -13.85 -6.42 11.94
C TRP A 105 -12.64 -6.67 12.84
N VAL A 106 -12.05 -5.62 13.40
CA VAL A 106 -10.94 -5.76 14.37
C VAL A 106 -11.39 -6.46 15.66
N ALA A 107 -12.51 -6.04 16.23
CA ALA A 107 -13.07 -6.65 17.44
C ALA A 107 -13.34 -8.15 17.26
N GLN A 108 -13.82 -8.55 16.08
CA GLN A 108 -14.10 -9.94 15.70
C GLN A 108 -12.88 -10.74 15.25
N GLY A 109 -11.69 -10.11 15.13
CA GLY A 109 -10.48 -10.77 14.61
C GLY A 109 -10.52 -11.07 13.11
N LYS A 110 -11.43 -10.45 12.35
CA LYS A 110 -11.50 -10.55 10.88
C LYS A 110 -10.41 -9.74 10.18
N ALA A 111 -9.91 -8.70 10.84
CA ALA A 111 -8.75 -7.93 10.44
C ALA A 111 -7.76 -7.84 11.60
N ASN A 112 -6.47 -7.79 11.29
CA ASN A 112 -5.42 -7.64 12.29
C ASN A 112 -5.42 -6.24 12.88
N PHE A 113 -5.66 -5.24 12.04
CA PHE A 113 -5.92 -3.87 12.49
C PHE A 113 -6.76 -3.09 11.48
N ALA A 114 -7.31 -1.97 11.94
CA ALA A 114 -7.99 -1.01 11.10
C ALA A 114 -7.23 0.31 11.06
N MET A 115 -7.27 0.96 9.89
CA MET A 115 -6.99 2.39 9.79
C MET A 115 -8.32 3.13 9.74
N THR A 116 -8.51 4.08 10.62
CA THR A 116 -9.79 4.77 10.77
C THR A 116 -9.60 6.23 11.15
N THR A 117 -10.59 7.04 10.78
CA THR A 117 -10.73 8.43 11.23
C THR A 117 -11.78 8.56 12.33
N ALA A 118 -12.17 7.46 12.97
CA ALA A 118 -13.00 7.48 14.17
C ALA A 118 -12.24 8.14 15.33
N SER A 119 -12.96 8.87 16.19
CA SER A 119 -12.37 9.47 17.38
C SER A 119 -11.82 8.41 18.35
N VAL A 120 -10.77 8.77 19.09
CA VAL A 120 -10.18 7.89 20.11
C VAL A 120 -11.25 7.43 21.11
N GLN A 121 -12.12 8.33 21.54
CA GLN A 121 -13.23 8.00 22.43
C GLN A 121 -14.16 6.90 21.87
N THR A 122 -14.52 6.97 20.58
CA THR A 122 -15.35 5.93 19.92
C THR A 122 -14.65 4.58 19.88
N ILE A 123 -13.33 4.59 19.70
CA ILE A 123 -12.51 3.37 19.64
C ILE A 123 -12.41 2.73 21.03
N GLU A 124 -12.12 3.53 22.06
CA GLU A 124 -11.99 3.09 23.46
C GLU A 124 -13.30 2.53 24.03
N GLN A 125 -14.45 3.12 23.67
CA GLN A 125 -15.77 2.58 24.04
C GLN A 125 -16.01 1.15 23.53
N LYS A 126 -15.26 0.70 22.52
CA LYS A 126 -15.29 -0.68 22.00
C LYS A 126 -14.20 -1.58 22.61
N SER A 127 -13.50 -1.11 23.64
CA SER A 127 -12.37 -1.81 24.28
C SER A 127 -11.27 -2.21 23.29
N LEU A 128 -11.02 -1.38 22.27
CA LEU A 128 -9.98 -1.56 21.28
C LEU A 128 -8.76 -0.68 21.60
N ALA A 129 -7.58 -1.16 21.29
CA ALA A 129 -6.34 -0.41 21.42
C ALA A 129 -6.12 0.49 20.20
N THR A 130 -5.61 1.70 20.42
CA THR A 130 -5.37 2.64 19.32
C THR A 130 -4.15 3.52 19.56
N PHE A 131 -3.56 3.97 18.46
CA PHE A 131 -2.53 5.01 18.44
C PHE A 131 -2.55 5.79 17.11
N SER A 132 -2.02 7.01 17.14
CA SER A 132 -1.95 7.87 15.96
C SER A 132 -1.02 7.27 14.90
N ALA A 133 -1.42 7.32 13.63
CA ALA A 133 -0.63 6.90 12.47
C ALA A 133 0.67 7.70 12.26
N THR A 134 0.91 8.75 13.05
CA THR A 134 2.11 9.60 12.99
C THR A 134 2.87 9.68 14.30
N CYS A 135 2.66 8.73 15.23
CA CYS A 135 3.25 8.75 16.57
C CYS A 135 3.01 10.11 17.28
N GLY A 136 1.77 10.62 17.22
CA GLY A 136 1.34 11.86 17.87
C GLY A 136 1.74 13.15 17.14
N ASP A 137 2.47 13.10 16.03
CA ASP A 137 2.78 14.29 15.25
C ASP A 137 1.67 14.62 14.23
N LEU A 138 0.61 15.24 14.72
CA LEU A 138 -0.54 15.63 13.89
C LEU A 138 -0.19 16.72 12.87
N ASN A 139 0.90 17.48 13.08
CA ASN A 139 1.32 18.52 12.15
C ASN A 139 1.78 17.95 10.80
N VAL A 140 2.33 16.73 10.81
CA VAL A 140 2.68 16.01 9.56
C VAL A 140 1.47 15.83 8.67
N LEU A 141 0.31 15.48 9.22
CA LEU A 141 -0.93 15.32 8.46
C LEU A 141 -1.53 16.69 8.11
N ARG A 142 -1.66 17.59 9.08
CA ARG A 142 -2.30 18.89 8.92
C ARG A 142 -1.66 19.73 7.80
N LYS A 143 -0.33 19.87 7.81
CA LYS A 143 0.41 20.66 6.79
C LYS A 143 0.28 20.09 5.38
N ASN A 144 -0.06 18.82 5.25
CA ASN A 144 -0.26 18.14 3.97
C ASN A 144 -1.76 18.00 3.59
N GLY A 145 -2.68 18.62 4.36
CA GLY A 145 -4.12 18.56 4.08
C GLY A 145 -4.74 17.17 4.26
N LEU A 146 -4.08 16.30 5.05
CA LEU A 146 -4.54 14.98 5.41
C LEU A 146 -5.33 15.02 6.72
N ASN A 147 -6.21 14.05 6.96
CA ASN A 147 -7.00 13.99 8.18
C ASN A 147 -6.10 13.71 9.39
N THR A 148 -6.15 14.58 10.38
CA THR A 148 -5.32 14.49 11.59
C THR A 148 -5.78 13.40 12.56
N GLU A 149 -7.01 12.90 12.43
CA GLU A 149 -7.57 11.85 13.28
C GLU A 149 -7.27 10.44 12.77
N LEU A 150 -6.30 10.29 11.85
CA LEU A 150 -5.92 8.97 11.35
C LEU A 150 -5.27 8.13 12.45
N ASN A 151 -5.97 7.06 12.85
CA ASN A 151 -5.58 6.14 13.91
C ASN A 151 -5.41 4.72 13.36
N TRP A 152 -4.46 4.00 13.94
CA TRP A 152 -4.36 2.55 13.81
C TRP A 152 -5.01 1.90 15.03
N VAL A 153 -5.89 0.92 14.76
CA VAL A 153 -6.73 0.30 15.80
C VAL A 153 -6.53 -1.20 15.80
N PHE A 154 -6.18 -1.74 16.95
CA PHE A 154 -5.92 -3.15 17.21
C PHE A 154 -6.87 -3.71 18.25
N LYS A 155 -6.98 -5.04 18.30
CA LYS A 155 -7.84 -5.70 19.27
C LYS A 155 -7.30 -5.57 20.69
N HIS A 156 -5.99 -5.71 20.90
CA HIS A 156 -5.37 -5.73 22.23
C HIS A 156 -4.06 -4.92 22.24
N ALA A 157 -3.87 -4.07 23.23
CA ALA A 157 -2.69 -3.23 23.40
C ALA A 157 -1.41 -4.05 23.68
N ASN A 158 -1.56 -5.17 24.39
CA ASN A 158 -0.46 -6.05 24.79
C ASN A 158 -0.10 -7.12 23.76
N ASP A 159 -0.71 -7.10 22.57
CA ASP A 159 -0.30 -7.98 21.46
C ASP A 159 1.02 -7.47 20.85
N PRO A 160 2.01 -8.33 20.61
CA PRO A 160 3.26 -7.93 19.95
C PRO A 160 3.05 -7.25 18.59
N LEU A 161 1.96 -7.57 17.88
CA LEU A 161 1.62 -6.89 16.63
C LEU A 161 1.34 -5.40 16.85
N THR A 162 0.59 -5.06 17.91
CA THR A 162 0.30 -3.67 18.29
C THR A 162 1.57 -2.92 18.67
N GLN A 163 2.45 -3.58 19.45
CA GLN A 163 3.70 -2.98 19.92
C GLN A 163 4.68 -2.75 18.76
N THR A 164 4.86 -3.74 17.88
CA THR A 164 5.73 -3.60 16.70
C THR A 164 5.21 -2.55 15.72
N ALA A 165 3.89 -2.46 15.54
CA ALA A 165 3.24 -1.45 14.70
C ALA A 165 3.44 -0.02 15.26
N SER A 166 3.24 0.18 16.55
CA SER A 166 3.51 1.46 17.21
C SER A 166 4.98 1.83 17.11
N GLY A 167 5.89 0.88 17.36
CA GLY A 167 7.34 1.07 17.19
C GLY A 167 7.71 1.43 15.75
N PHE A 168 7.10 0.78 14.74
CA PHE A 168 7.32 1.10 13.33
C PHE A 168 6.92 2.54 13.02
N VAL A 169 5.73 2.97 13.42
CA VAL A 169 5.25 4.33 13.19
C VAL A 169 6.15 5.37 13.88
N CYS A 170 6.57 5.11 15.14
CA CYS A 170 7.42 6.04 15.86
C CYS A 170 8.85 6.13 15.28
N ARG A 171 9.43 5.01 14.83
CA ARG A 171 10.70 5.03 14.07
C ARG A 171 10.53 5.78 12.74
N GLY A 172 9.42 5.60 12.04
CA GLY A 172 9.11 6.32 10.81
C GLY A 172 8.99 7.83 11.00
N LYS A 173 8.46 8.28 12.14
CA LYS A 173 8.48 9.69 12.54
C LYS A 173 9.91 10.18 12.75
N GLN A 174 10.73 9.45 13.52
CA GLN A 174 12.11 9.81 13.84
C GLN A 174 13.02 9.88 12.60
N SER A 175 12.88 8.92 11.68
CA SER A 175 13.63 8.89 10.41
C SER A 175 13.13 9.90 9.38
N GLY A 176 11.96 10.51 9.59
CA GLY A 176 11.31 11.40 8.64
C GLY A 176 10.57 10.70 7.49
N SER A 177 10.55 9.35 7.44
CA SER A 177 9.90 8.60 6.35
C SER A 177 8.39 8.82 6.30
N ILE A 178 7.71 8.93 7.44
CA ILE A 178 6.28 9.30 7.51
C ILE A 178 6.05 10.71 6.96
N GLY A 179 6.91 11.67 7.31
CA GLY A 179 6.85 13.04 6.79
C GLY A 179 7.03 13.09 5.28
N GLN A 180 7.94 12.28 4.75
CA GLN A 180 8.18 12.15 3.32
C GLN A 180 6.99 11.54 2.59
N LEU A 181 6.40 10.46 3.13
CA LEU A 181 5.20 9.84 2.59
C LEU A 181 4.01 10.82 2.62
N ALA A 182 3.78 11.52 3.73
CA ALA A 182 2.73 12.54 3.82
C ALA A 182 2.95 13.69 2.83
N SER A 183 4.21 14.10 2.61
CA SER A 183 4.56 15.11 1.61
C SER A 183 4.23 14.66 0.19
N PHE A 184 4.41 13.39 -0.14
CA PHE A 184 3.96 12.85 -1.42
C PHE A 184 2.43 12.90 -1.55
N TYR A 185 1.70 12.56 -0.49
CA TYR A 185 0.24 12.65 -0.46
C TYR A 185 -0.30 14.05 -0.12
N ASN A 186 0.53 15.09 -0.22
CA ASN A 186 0.13 16.47 0.05
C ASN A 186 -1.02 16.91 -0.87
N ARG A 187 -2.16 17.24 -0.29
CA ARG A 187 -3.35 17.75 -1.02
C ARG A 187 -3.24 19.23 -1.33
N ASN A 188 -2.41 19.98 -0.59
CA ASN A 188 -2.14 21.42 -0.82
C ASN A 188 -1.22 21.68 -2.02
N VAL A 189 -0.78 20.63 -2.76
CA VAL A 189 -0.12 20.77 -4.08
C VAL A 189 -1.05 21.47 -5.08
N VAL A 190 -2.34 21.40 -4.87
CA VAL A 190 -3.38 22.22 -5.50
C VAL A 190 -3.88 23.17 -4.44
N LYS A 191 -3.79 24.48 -4.72
CA LYS A 191 -4.27 25.50 -3.79
C LYS A 191 -5.77 25.34 -3.52
N PRO A 192 -6.24 25.50 -2.28
CA PRO A 192 -7.63 25.27 -1.91
C PRO A 192 -8.62 26.01 -2.80
N GLU A 193 -8.34 27.24 -3.17
CA GLU A 193 -9.18 28.09 -4.03
C GLU A 193 -9.35 27.55 -5.46
N ASN A 194 -8.43 26.73 -5.93
CA ASN A 194 -8.47 26.16 -7.28
C ASN A 194 -9.35 24.91 -7.38
N TRP A 195 -9.66 24.25 -6.27
CA TRP A 195 -10.44 23.00 -6.32
C TRP A 195 -11.83 23.16 -6.92
N ASN A 196 -12.52 24.27 -6.63
CA ASN A 196 -13.84 24.56 -7.23
C ASN A 196 -13.76 24.69 -8.76
N THR A 197 -12.70 25.34 -9.26
CA THR A 197 -12.45 25.46 -10.70
C THR A 197 -12.15 24.12 -11.33
N ILE A 198 -11.28 23.33 -10.71
CA ILE A 198 -10.89 21.98 -11.16
C ILE A 198 -12.12 21.07 -11.21
N GLN A 199 -12.92 21.04 -10.16
CA GLN A 199 -14.13 20.22 -10.09
C GLN A 199 -15.14 20.63 -11.17
N ARG A 200 -15.35 21.92 -11.38
CA ARG A 200 -16.21 22.43 -12.47
C ARG A 200 -15.69 21.99 -13.83
N ASP A 201 -14.41 22.18 -14.09
CA ASP A 201 -13.78 21.82 -15.37
C ASP A 201 -13.85 20.31 -15.65
N LEU A 202 -13.58 19.48 -14.64
CA LEU A 202 -13.68 18.03 -14.75
C LEU A 202 -15.14 17.61 -15.04
N ARG A 203 -16.13 18.15 -14.30
CA ARG A 203 -17.55 17.85 -14.54
C ARG A 203 -18.05 18.27 -15.93
N GLN A 204 -17.52 19.36 -16.47
CA GLN A 204 -17.92 19.85 -17.77
C GLN A 204 -17.20 19.13 -18.92
N ARG A 205 -15.94 18.74 -18.77
CA ARG A 205 -15.10 18.26 -19.88
C ARG A 205 -14.90 16.75 -19.90
N MET A 206 -14.82 16.08 -18.73
CA MET A 206 -14.66 14.62 -18.70
C MET A 206 -15.77 13.89 -19.46
N PRO A 207 -17.07 14.23 -19.32
CA PRO A 207 -18.15 13.57 -20.05
C PRO A 207 -17.97 13.61 -21.58
N ILE A 208 -17.42 14.71 -22.11
CA ILE A 208 -17.20 14.90 -23.55
C ILE A 208 -16.29 13.82 -24.13
N TYR A 209 -15.26 13.42 -23.35
CA TYR A 209 -14.23 12.48 -23.80
C TYR A 209 -14.36 11.11 -23.15
N LYS A 210 -15.42 10.88 -22.34
CA LYS A 210 -15.58 9.65 -21.55
C LYS A 210 -15.50 8.38 -22.40
N ALA A 211 -16.18 8.35 -23.54
CA ALA A 211 -16.15 7.19 -24.44
C ALA A 211 -14.74 6.88 -24.93
N SER A 212 -13.99 7.92 -25.36
CA SER A 212 -12.61 7.77 -25.83
C SER A 212 -11.66 7.34 -24.70
N PHE A 213 -11.81 7.92 -23.50
CA PHE A 213 -11.01 7.51 -22.33
C PHE A 213 -11.30 6.06 -21.93
N LYS A 214 -12.58 5.65 -21.86
CA LYS A 214 -12.95 4.28 -21.45
C LYS A 214 -12.49 3.23 -22.46
N SER A 215 -12.75 3.44 -23.76
CA SER A 215 -12.32 2.48 -24.79
C SER A 215 -10.80 2.36 -24.86
N THR A 216 -10.09 3.47 -24.70
CA THR A 216 -8.63 3.48 -24.69
C THR A 216 -8.07 2.83 -23.42
N ALA A 217 -8.63 3.13 -22.26
CA ALA A 217 -8.23 2.54 -20.99
C ALA A 217 -8.41 1.02 -21.00
N GLN A 218 -9.55 0.54 -21.52
CA GLN A 218 -9.80 -0.90 -21.67
C GLN A 218 -8.75 -1.60 -22.56
N LYS A 219 -8.31 -0.93 -23.62
CA LYS A 219 -7.29 -1.47 -24.54
C LYS A 219 -5.94 -1.71 -23.88
N TYR A 220 -5.57 -0.89 -22.89
CA TYR A 220 -4.26 -0.91 -22.22
C TYR A 220 -4.34 -1.35 -20.75
N ASP A 221 -5.49 -1.88 -20.30
CA ASP A 221 -5.75 -2.26 -18.91
C ASP A 221 -5.43 -1.15 -17.90
N LEU A 222 -5.90 0.08 -18.20
CA LEU A 222 -5.70 1.27 -17.40
C LEU A 222 -7.00 1.75 -16.77
N ASP A 223 -6.92 2.53 -15.69
CA ASP A 223 -8.07 3.29 -15.20
C ASP A 223 -8.29 4.54 -16.07
N TRP A 224 -9.47 4.68 -16.64
CA TRP A 224 -9.80 5.83 -17.48
C TRP A 224 -9.79 7.16 -16.69
N HIS A 225 -10.00 7.14 -15.37
CA HIS A 225 -9.89 8.34 -14.53
C HIS A 225 -8.43 8.79 -14.39
N LEU A 226 -7.48 7.83 -14.34
CA LEU A 226 -6.05 8.17 -14.41
C LEU A 226 -5.70 8.86 -15.73
N LEU A 227 -6.18 8.32 -16.85
CA LEU A 227 -5.96 8.97 -18.16
C LEU A 227 -6.60 10.36 -18.22
N ALA A 228 -7.80 10.54 -17.63
CA ALA A 228 -8.44 11.84 -17.53
C ALA A 228 -7.65 12.81 -16.63
N ALA A 229 -7.09 12.33 -15.51
CA ALA A 229 -6.22 13.13 -14.63
C ALA A 229 -4.93 13.57 -15.34
N ILE A 230 -4.30 12.68 -16.13
CA ILE A 230 -3.17 13.01 -16.99
C ILE A 230 -3.57 14.09 -18.02
N GLY A 231 -4.64 13.88 -18.75
CA GLY A 231 -5.13 14.85 -19.75
C GLY A 231 -5.49 16.20 -19.13
N TYR A 232 -6.02 16.19 -17.90
CA TYR A 232 -6.30 17.44 -17.18
C TYR A 232 -4.98 18.16 -16.78
N GLN A 233 -3.97 17.44 -16.33
CA GLN A 233 -2.66 18.01 -16.02
C GLN A 233 -1.96 18.55 -17.27
N GLU A 234 -2.12 17.90 -18.42
CA GLU A 234 -1.50 18.29 -19.68
C GLU A 234 -2.16 19.54 -20.29
N SER A 235 -3.47 19.56 -20.40
CA SER A 235 -4.20 20.56 -21.21
C SER A 235 -5.44 21.14 -20.56
N TYR A 236 -5.75 20.79 -19.31
CA TYR A 236 -7.06 21.02 -18.68
C TYR A 236 -8.21 20.40 -19.51
N LEU A 237 -7.95 19.25 -20.17
CA LEU A 237 -8.85 18.58 -21.13
C LEU A 237 -9.27 19.48 -22.29
N LYS A 238 -8.39 20.34 -22.79
CA LYS A 238 -8.62 21.21 -23.96
C LYS A 238 -7.86 20.68 -25.18
N PRO A 239 -8.53 20.21 -26.24
CA PRO A 239 -7.87 19.54 -27.36
C PRO A 239 -6.98 20.45 -28.20
N ASN A 240 -7.28 21.75 -28.23
CA ASN A 240 -6.54 22.75 -29.02
C ASN A 240 -5.37 23.39 -28.25
N SER A 241 -5.00 22.83 -27.08
CA SER A 241 -3.88 23.35 -26.29
C SER A 241 -2.56 23.22 -27.03
N VAL A 242 -1.73 24.26 -26.93
CA VAL A 242 -0.39 24.34 -27.52
C VAL A 242 0.57 24.90 -26.46
N SER A 243 1.69 24.20 -26.22
CA SER A 243 2.74 24.69 -25.33
C SER A 243 3.69 25.63 -26.07
N PRO A 244 4.48 26.44 -25.36
CA PRO A 244 5.53 27.27 -25.96
C PRO A 244 6.56 26.46 -26.79
N THR A 245 6.74 25.16 -26.49
CA THR A 245 7.65 24.25 -27.18
C THR A 245 7.00 23.46 -28.33
N GLY A 246 5.75 23.80 -28.67
CA GLY A 246 5.01 23.20 -29.81
C GLY A 246 4.41 21.82 -29.54
N VAL A 247 4.34 21.36 -28.29
CA VAL A 247 3.55 20.19 -27.89
C VAL A 247 2.07 20.53 -28.02
N ARG A 248 1.23 19.59 -28.48
CA ARG A 248 -0.18 19.88 -28.82
C ARG A 248 -1.12 18.77 -28.39
N GLY A 249 -2.38 19.17 -28.26
CA GLY A 249 -3.52 18.29 -28.06
C GLY A 249 -3.85 18.01 -26.59
N LEU A 250 -4.85 17.19 -26.37
CA LEU A 250 -5.40 16.88 -25.06
C LEU A 250 -4.34 16.22 -24.14
N MET A 251 -3.48 15.35 -24.70
CA MET A 251 -2.42 14.65 -23.98
C MET A 251 -1.02 15.24 -24.24
N MET A 252 -0.95 16.43 -24.86
CA MET A 252 0.28 17.22 -25.08
C MET A 252 1.44 16.41 -25.66
N LEU A 253 1.22 15.81 -26.84
CA LEU A 253 2.24 14.99 -27.51
C LEU A 253 3.21 15.86 -28.31
N THR A 254 4.50 15.52 -28.25
CA THR A 254 5.49 16.06 -29.19
C THR A 254 5.27 15.47 -30.60
N ASN A 255 5.85 16.06 -31.64
CA ASN A 255 5.78 15.49 -33.00
C ASN A 255 6.39 14.07 -33.05
N SER A 256 7.53 13.88 -32.39
CA SER A 256 8.22 12.59 -32.37
C SER A 256 7.42 11.52 -31.61
N THR A 257 6.85 11.86 -30.44
CA THR A 257 6.01 10.95 -29.68
C THR A 257 4.73 10.61 -30.46
N ALA A 258 4.06 11.59 -31.05
CA ALA A 258 2.86 11.36 -31.85
C ALA A 258 3.13 10.39 -33.02
N LYS A 259 4.22 10.64 -33.78
CA LYS A 259 4.64 9.74 -34.86
C LYS A 259 4.91 8.32 -34.36
N ALA A 260 5.66 8.17 -33.28
CA ALA A 260 5.99 6.88 -32.69
C ALA A 260 4.73 6.13 -32.17
N MET A 261 3.71 6.86 -31.69
CA MET A 261 2.45 6.29 -31.20
C MET A 261 1.41 6.07 -32.30
N GLY A 262 1.67 6.50 -33.54
CA GLY A 262 0.75 6.38 -34.68
C GLY A 262 -0.35 7.44 -34.71
N VAL A 263 -0.11 8.60 -34.10
CA VAL A 263 -1.03 9.74 -34.07
C VAL A 263 -0.75 10.66 -35.26
N SER A 264 -1.71 10.79 -36.16
CA SER A 264 -1.62 11.68 -37.33
C SER A 264 -2.09 13.10 -37.03
N ASN A 265 -3.08 13.26 -36.16
CA ASN A 265 -3.59 14.54 -35.71
C ASN A 265 -3.60 14.64 -34.20
N ARG A 266 -2.67 15.42 -33.62
CA ARG A 266 -2.52 15.60 -32.16
C ARG A 266 -3.66 16.39 -31.53
N THR A 267 -4.39 17.20 -32.30
CA THR A 267 -5.54 17.99 -31.83
C THR A 267 -6.86 17.25 -31.94
N ASP A 268 -6.91 16.11 -32.62
CA ASP A 268 -8.03 15.19 -32.55
C ASP A 268 -8.05 14.52 -31.16
N PRO A 269 -9.13 14.70 -30.37
CA PRO A 269 -9.17 14.22 -28.99
C PRO A 269 -8.97 12.71 -28.86
N ALA A 270 -9.59 11.92 -29.74
CA ALA A 270 -9.54 10.46 -29.66
C ALA A 270 -8.12 9.95 -29.97
N GLN A 271 -7.50 10.49 -31.03
CA GLN A 271 -6.11 10.14 -31.37
C GLN A 271 -5.13 10.61 -30.29
N SER A 272 -5.33 11.81 -29.73
CA SER A 272 -4.48 12.32 -28.65
C SER A 272 -4.56 11.45 -27.41
N ILE A 273 -5.77 11.05 -26.98
CA ILE A 273 -6.01 10.15 -25.83
C ILE A 273 -5.35 8.79 -26.08
N GLN A 274 -5.57 8.20 -27.28
CA GLN A 274 -4.99 6.91 -27.63
C GLN A 274 -3.44 6.95 -27.65
N GLY A 275 -2.87 7.99 -28.24
CA GLY A 275 -1.41 8.15 -28.30
C GLY A 275 -0.79 8.38 -26.92
N GLY A 276 -1.42 9.21 -26.09
CA GLY A 276 -0.98 9.46 -24.73
C GLY A 276 -1.05 8.21 -23.86
N ALA A 277 -2.15 7.47 -23.93
CA ALA A 277 -2.31 6.22 -23.21
C ALA A 277 -1.31 5.16 -23.63
N LYS A 278 -1.09 4.98 -24.96
CA LYS A 278 -0.08 4.06 -25.49
C LYS A 278 1.34 4.43 -25.00
N TYR A 279 1.65 5.73 -24.96
CA TYR A 279 2.96 6.18 -24.47
C TYR A 279 3.10 5.94 -22.96
N TYR A 280 2.02 6.15 -22.18
CA TYR A 280 2.01 5.84 -20.75
C TYR A 280 2.17 4.34 -20.48
N ASP A 281 1.47 3.49 -21.22
CA ASP A 281 1.61 2.03 -21.16
C ASP A 281 3.05 1.56 -21.45
N GLN A 282 3.70 2.17 -22.44
CA GLN A 282 5.13 1.91 -22.70
C GLN A 282 6.03 2.32 -21.53
N MET A 283 5.66 3.38 -20.78
CA MET A 283 6.41 3.76 -19.57
C MET A 283 6.16 2.77 -18.44
N LEU A 284 4.93 2.26 -18.27
CA LEU A 284 4.63 1.21 -17.31
C LEU A 284 5.43 -0.07 -17.57
N SER A 285 5.50 -0.48 -18.85
CA SER A 285 6.26 -1.67 -19.27
C SER A 285 7.77 -1.54 -19.02
N ARG A 286 8.33 -0.32 -19.06
CA ARG A 286 9.75 -0.08 -18.75
C ARG A 286 10.11 -0.28 -17.29
N TYR A 287 9.12 -0.22 -16.39
CA TYR A 287 9.28 -0.35 -14.95
C TYR A 287 8.54 -1.57 -14.41
N GLU A 288 8.46 -2.65 -15.22
CA GLU A 288 7.74 -3.88 -14.85
C GLU A 288 8.29 -4.55 -13.58
N ASP A 289 9.58 -4.37 -13.29
CA ASP A 289 10.21 -4.84 -12.06
C ASP A 289 9.77 -4.06 -10.80
N ILE A 290 9.11 -2.92 -10.97
CA ILE A 290 8.60 -2.11 -9.87
C ILE A 290 7.14 -2.50 -9.61
N LEU A 291 6.82 -2.84 -8.37
CA LEU A 291 5.46 -3.21 -8.01
C LEU A 291 4.52 -1.99 -8.00
N PHE A 292 3.23 -2.23 -8.28
CA PHE A 292 2.22 -1.22 -8.04
C PHE A 292 2.04 -0.98 -6.52
N PRO A 293 1.75 0.26 -6.09
CA PRO A 293 1.44 1.44 -6.91
C PRO A 293 2.67 2.23 -7.39
N ASP A 294 3.88 1.92 -6.94
CA ASP A 294 5.10 2.70 -7.22
C ASP A 294 5.38 2.80 -8.71
N ARG A 295 5.10 1.73 -9.48
CA ARG A 295 5.24 1.69 -10.94
C ARG A 295 4.53 2.86 -11.64
N ASN A 296 3.31 3.20 -11.21
CA ASN A 296 2.56 4.33 -11.77
C ASN A 296 3.33 5.65 -11.65
N TRP A 297 3.94 5.87 -10.51
CA TRP A 297 4.66 7.12 -10.25
C TRP A 297 5.94 7.22 -11.06
N TYR A 298 6.66 6.11 -11.23
CA TYR A 298 7.82 6.04 -12.13
C TYR A 298 7.42 6.29 -13.58
N ALA A 299 6.35 5.67 -14.04
CA ALA A 299 5.82 5.87 -15.39
C ALA A 299 5.41 7.33 -15.65
N LEU A 300 4.77 8.00 -14.68
CA LEU A 300 4.41 9.42 -14.79
C LEU A 300 5.64 10.35 -14.83
N VAL A 301 6.67 10.09 -14.01
CA VAL A 301 7.92 10.84 -14.09
C VAL A 301 8.56 10.65 -15.47
N ALA A 302 8.60 9.42 -15.96
CA ALA A 302 9.16 9.11 -17.28
C ALA A 302 8.33 9.68 -18.43
N TYR A 303 7.01 9.71 -18.32
CA TYR A 303 6.14 10.38 -19.28
C TYR A 303 6.49 11.87 -19.43
N ASN A 304 6.72 12.56 -18.30
CA ASN A 304 7.00 14.01 -18.28
C ASN A 304 8.44 14.35 -18.68
N MET A 305 9.44 13.64 -18.13
CA MET A 305 10.85 14.05 -18.32
C MET A 305 11.67 13.07 -19.17
N GLY A 306 11.05 12.01 -19.67
CA GLY A 306 11.68 10.97 -20.46
C GLY A 306 12.34 9.87 -19.61
N PRO A 307 12.29 8.59 -20.06
CA PRO A 307 12.81 7.45 -19.32
C PRO A 307 14.33 7.49 -19.11
N GLY A 308 15.08 8.07 -20.05
CA GLY A 308 16.53 8.20 -19.91
C GLY A 308 16.96 9.05 -18.71
N ALA A 309 16.18 10.12 -18.39
CA ALA A 309 16.45 10.95 -17.24
C ALA A 309 16.13 10.20 -15.92
N VAL A 310 15.06 9.41 -15.89
CA VAL A 310 14.71 8.59 -14.72
C VAL A 310 15.80 7.55 -14.46
N ASN A 311 16.28 6.85 -15.48
CA ASN A 311 17.35 5.86 -15.35
C ASN A 311 18.65 6.49 -14.78
N GLN A 312 18.97 7.72 -15.16
CA GLN A 312 20.12 8.43 -14.57
C GLN A 312 19.90 8.73 -13.09
N ILE A 313 18.68 9.10 -12.70
CA ILE A 313 18.34 9.33 -11.30
C ILE A 313 18.42 8.03 -10.51
N GLN A 314 17.89 6.93 -11.04
CA GLN A 314 18.00 5.61 -10.41
C GLN A 314 19.46 5.20 -10.14
N LYS A 315 20.35 5.39 -11.12
CA LYS A 315 21.81 5.16 -10.92
C LYS A 315 22.39 6.00 -9.78
N ARG A 316 21.96 7.26 -9.66
CA ARG A 316 22.44 8.15 -8.59
C ARG A 316 21.88 7.75 -7.21
N ILE A 317 20.64 7.29 -7.13
CA ILE A 317 20.04 6.75 -5.92
C ILE A 317 20.77 5.48 -5.48
N GLN A 318 21.05 4.57 -6.42
CA GLN A 318 21.81 3.36 -6.17
C GLN A 318 23.24 3.67 -5.68
N ALA A 319 23.92 4.65 -6.26
CA ALA A 319 25.23 5.10 -5.81
C ALA A 319 25.23 5.68 -4.37
N GLN A 320 24.06 6.08 -3.85
CA GLN A 320 23.87 6.48 -2.44
C GLN A 320 23.56 5.30 -1.51
N GLY A 321 23.62 4.06 -2.00
CA GLY A 321 23.27 2.86 -1.24
C GLY A 321 21.77 2.70 -0.97
N LYS A 322 20.91 3.38 -1.75
CA LYS A 322 19.46 3.32 -1.61
C LYS A 322 18.85 2.50 -2.74
N ASP A 323 17.69 1.89 -2.47
CA ASP A 323 16.93 1.17 -3.48
C ASP A 323 16.45 2.14 -4.59
N PRO A 324 16.91 1.97 -5.86
CA PRO A 324 16.52 2.81 -6.98
C PRO A 324 15.08 2.56 -7.45
N ASN A 325 14.44 1.47 -7.02
CA ASN A 325 13.09 1.08 -7.39
C ASN A 325 12.03 1.46 -6.35
N ASN A 326 12.45 2.01 -5.21
CA ASN A 326 11.54 2.54 -4.21
C ASN A 326 11.10 3.97 -4.58
N TRP A 327 9.79 4.17 -4.70
CA TRP A 327 9.22 5.47 -5.08
C TRP A 327 9.64 6.63 -4.16
N LEU A 328 9.63 6.41 -2.85
CA LEU A 328 10.00 7.48 -1.91
C LEU A 328 11.46 7.92 -2.06
N ASN A 329 12.36 7.05 -2.50
CA ASN A 329 13.73 7.43 -2.82
C ASN A 329 13.82 8.30 -4.08
N LEU A 330 13.05 7.96 -5.14
CA LEU A 330 12.95 8.80 -6.33
C LEU A 330 12.31 10.15 -6.00
N TYR A 331 11.20 10.14 -5.26
CA TYR A 331 10.52 11.34 -4.81
C TYR A 331 11.43 12.27 -4.00
N ALA A 332 12.15 11.73 -3.01
CA ALA A 332 13.11 12.47 -2.20
C ALA A 332 14.23 13.06 -3.05
N TYR A 333 14.75 12.28 -4.00
CA TYR A 333 15.81 12.77 -4.88
C TYR A 333 15.35 13.98 -5.71
N LEU A 334 14.17 13.90 -6.32
CA LEU A 334 13.57 15.01 -7.06
C LEU A 334 13.34 16.21 -6.16
N GLN A 335 12.81 16.01 -4.94
CA GLN A 335 12.51 17.06 -3.98
C GLN A 335 13.78 17.79 -3.52
N GLN A 336 14.83 17.07 -3.19
CA GLN A 336 16.11 17.64 -2.72
C GLN A 336 16.84 18.43 -3.81
N ASN A 337 16.66 18.03 -5.08
CA ASN A 337 17.38 18.63 -6.20
C ASN A 337 16.55 19.60 -7.05
N GLN A 338 15.26 19.83 -6.72
CA GLN A 338 14.36 20.68 -7.51
C GLN A 338 14.78 22.16 -7.59
N ALA A 339 15.51 22.68 -6.59
CA ALA A 339 16.00 24.04 -6.61
C ALA A 339 17.11 24.24 -7.66
N LYS A 340 17.93 23.20 -7.88
CA LYS A 340 19.05 23.21 -8.83
C LYS A 340 18.66 22.78 -10.25
N ASN A 341 17.51 22.12 -10.41
CA ASN A 341 17.05 21.59 -11.69
C ASN A 341 15.55 21.79 -11.88
N GLY A 342 15.19 22.72 -12.76
CA GLY A 342 13.78 23.03 -13.08
C GLY A 342 12.98 21.85 -13.62
N ARG A 343 13.62 20.90 -14.34
CA ARG A 343 12.96 19.69 -14.83
C ARG A 343 12.54 18.75 -13.67
N TYR A 344 13.35 18.67 -12.61
CA TYR A 344 12.97 17.88 -11.42
C TYR A 344 11.79 18.50 -10.70
N ARG A 345 11.76 19.84 -10.58
CA ARG A 345 10.59 20.57 -10.05
C ARG A 345 9.34 20.31 -10.88
N GLN A 346 9.46 20.38 -12.21
CA GLN A 346 8.34 20.11 -13.13
C GLN A 346 7.82 18.69 -12.99
N ALA A 347 8.68 17.68 -13.00
CA ALA A 347 8.30 16.28 -12.85
C ALA A 347 7.65 16.00 -11.49
N LEU A 348 8.20 16.57 -10.42
CA LEU A 348 7.64 16.48 -9.07
C LEU A 348 6.22 17.05 -9.01
N GLN A 349 6.01 18.25 -9.54
CA GLN A 349 4.69 18.89 -9.61
C GLN A 349 3.73 18.11 -10.50
N TYR A 350 4.23 17.56 -11.60
CA TYR A 350 3.44 16.77 -12.54
C TYR A 350 2.83 15.55 -11.84
N VAL A 351 3.66 14.71 -11.23
CA VAL A 351 3.20 13.49 -10.56
C VAL A 351 2.30 13.80 -9.37
N THR A 352 2.69 14.74 -8.51
CA THR A 352 1.90 15.05 -7.30
C THR A 352 0.54 15.67 -7.64
N ARG A 353 0.43 16.46 -8.71
CA ARG A 353 -0.85 16.99 -9.17
C ARG A 353 -1.73 15.93 -9.79
N ILE A 354 -1.19 15.05 -10.66
CA ILE A 354 -1.96 13.94 -11.24
C ILE A 354 -2.49 13.05 -10.13
N ARG A 355 -1.66 12.68 -9.16
CA ARG A 355 -2.09 11.92 -7.98
C ARG A 355 -3.24 12.64 -7.26
N ALA A 356 -3.12 13.97 -7.03
CA ALA A 356 -4.16 14.72 -6.34
C ALA A 356 -5.46 14.82 -7.16
N TYR A 357 -5.37 14.96 -8.48
CA TYR A 357 -6.54 14.95 -9.36
C TYR A 357 -7.23 13.59 -9.38
N LEU A 358 -6.45 12.51 -9.51
CA LEU A 358 -6.98 11.15 -9.47
C LEU A 358 -7.69 10.87 -8.14
N GLU A 359 -7.04 11.17 -7.02
CA GLU A 359 -7.63 11.05 -5.69
C GLU A 359 -8.96 11.84 -5.61
N HIS A 360 -8.96 13.09 -6.07
CA HIS A 360 -10.16 13.92 -6.05
C HIS A 360 -11.29 13.36 -6.92
N ILE A 361 -10.98 12.86 -8.11
CA ILE A 361 -11.96 12.20 -8.99
C ILE A 361 -12.56 10.97 -8.32
N LYS A 362 -11.71 10.13 -7.72
CA LYS A 362 -12.12 8.84 -7.12
C LYS A 362 -12.88 9.00 -5.80
N THR A 363 -12.63 10.07 -5.06
CA THR A 363 -13.24 10.28 -3.73
C THR A 363 -14.35 11.32 -3.71
N THR A 364 -14.65 11.94 -4.86
CA THR A 364 -15.75 12.93 -4.98
C THR A 364 -16.94 12.29 -5.70
N PRO A 365 -18.09 12.07 -5.02
CA PRO A 365 -19.25 11.37 -5.61
C PRO A 365 -19.73 11.95 -6.92
N GLN A 366 -19.65 13.29 -7.10
CA GLN A 366 -20.07 14.00 -8.32
C GLN A 366 -19.11 13.78 -9.51
N LEU A 367 -17.91 13.23 -9.28
CA LEU A 367 -16.92 12.96 -10.32
C LEU A 367 -16.78 11.47 -10.61
N VAL A 368 -16.81 10.62 -9.59
CA VAL A 368 -16.65 9.17 -9.75
C VAL A 368 -17.79 8.54 -10.55
N ASN A 369 -18.98 9.15 -10.50
CA ASN A 369 -20.20 8.68 -11.18
C ASN A 369 -20.40 9.33 -12.57
N ILE A 370 -19.46 10.16 -13.03
CA ILE A 370 -19.45 10.66 -14.41
C ILE A 370 -19.18 9.52 -15.40
#